data_87bba21fbec33281f5b622411bd76ff5
#
_entry.id   87bba21fbec33281f5b622411bd76ff5
#
_cell.length_a   1.000
_cell.length_b   1.000
_cell.length_c   1.000
_cell.angle_alpha   90.00
_cell.angle_beta   90.00
_cell.angle_gamma   90.00
#
_symmetry.space_group_name_H-M   'P 1'
#
loop_
_entity.id
_entity.type
_entity.pdbx_description
1 polymer ?
#
loop_
_entity_poly.entity_id
_entity_poly.type
_entity_poly.pdbx_seq_one_letter_code
_entity_poly.pdbx_strand_id
1 'polypeptide(L)'
;MARPIPFAETHQPMVEMNTTPLIDVMLVLLIMMILTVPVVTHKVAMDLPGDARRSAVPPPVHRLDIAASGALSWDGAAISAAALPARLAALRADAAGPVLHIRPDGEAPYGLVDETLATVKRARIEKIGLVDNARFATGG
;
A
#
# COMPACT_ATOMS: atom_id res chain seq x y z
N MET A 1 4.70 -85.06 7.65
CA MET A 1 5.68 -84.04 7.23
C MET A 1 4.99 -82.68 7.26
N ALA A 2 5.28 -81.93 8.27
CA ALA A 2 4.73 -80.58 8.38
C ALA A 2 5.49 -79.65 7.42
N ARG A 3 4.81 -79.14 6.42
CA ARG A 3 5.35 -78.09 5.63
C ARG A 3 5.38 -76.80 6.46
N PRO A 4 6.48 -76.12 6.52
CA PRO A 4 6.48 -74.79 7.13
C PRO A 4 5.58 -73.90 6.28
N ILE A 5 4.59 -73.39 6.91
CA ILE A 5 3.74 -72.34 6.31
C ILE A 5 4.68 -71.12 6.25
N PRO A 6 4.93 -70.58 5.04
CA PRO A 6 5.62 -69.31 4.97
C PRO A 6 4.75 -68.29 5.69
N PHE A 7 5.25 -67.80 6.75
CA PHE A 7 4.67 -66.61 7.32
C PHE A 7 4.75 -65.54 6.23
N ALA A 8 3.64 -65.31 5.60
CA ALA A 8 3.50 -64.08 4.83
C ALA A 8 3.82 -62.95 5.81
N GLU A 9 5.03 -62.48 5.74
CA GLU A 9 5.31 -61.23 6.35
C GLU A 9 4.33 -60.25 5.78
N THR A 10 3.27 -59.98 6.49
CA THR A 10 2.45 -58.83 6.23
C THR A 10 3.37 -57.66 6.42
N HIS A 11 4.07 -57.29 5.39
CA HIS A 11 4.57 -55.99 5.25
C HIS A 11 3.33 -55.11 5.33
N GLN A 12 3.00 -54.76 6.57
CA GLN A 12 2.15 -53.60 6.72
C GLN A 12 2.92 -52.49 6.07
N PRO A 13 2.38 -51.92 4.96
CA PRO A 13 2.95 -50.70 4.49
C PRO A 13 2.95 -49.81 5.70
N MET A 14 4.15 -49.48 6.16
CA MET A 14 4.29 -48.43 7.11
C MET A 14 3.50 -47.27 6.49
N VAL A 15 2.32 -47.06 6.99
CA VAL A 15 1.65 -45.82 6.74
C VAL A 15 2.52 -44.82 7.46
N GLU A 16 3.65 -44.52 6.84
CA GLU A 16 4.33 -43.32 7.17
C GLU A 16 3.25 -42.28 6.96
N MET A 17 2.69 -41.84 8.07
CA MET A 17 1.90 -40.67 8.11
C MET A 17 2.74 -39.63 7.38
N ASN A 18 2.42 -39.45 6.12
CA ASN A 18 3.12 -38.54 5.27
C ASN A 18 2.86 -37.16 5.87
N THR A 19 3.67 -36.81 6.87
CA THR A 19 3.67 -35.49 7.51
C THR A 19 4.10 -34.43 6.51
N THR A 20 4.72 -34.83 5.40
CA THR A 20 5.15 -33.93 4.32
C THR A 20 3.98 -33.14 3.70
N PRO A 21 2.82 -33.74 3.30
CA PRO A 21 1.70 -32.98 2.81
C PRO A 21 1.06 -32.07 3.86
N LEU A 22 1.05 -32.49 5.13
CA LEU A 22 0.53 -31.68 6.22
C LEU A 22 1.42 -30.46 6.48
N ILE A 23 2.74 -30.68 6.50
CA ILE A 23 3.74 -29.62 6.69
C ILE A 23 3.69 -28.64 5.51
N ASP A 24 3.54 -29.14 4.29
CA ASP A 24 3.46 -28.31 3.08
C ASP A 24 2.23 -27.40 3.11
N VAL A 25 1.07 -27.93 3.48
CA VAL A 25 -0.16 -27.13 3.66
C VAL A 25 0.04 -26.08 4.76
N MET A 26 0.61 -26.44 5.90
CA MET A 26 0.86 -25.49 6.98
C MET A 26 1.88 -24.41 6.58
N LEU A 27 2.92 -24.78 5.84
CA LEU A 27 3.93 -23.86 5.35
C LEU A 27 3.33 -22.87 4.34
N VAL A 28 2.54 -23.36 3.40
CA VAL A 28 1.86 -22.52 2.40
C VAL A 28 0.89 -21.55 3.08
N LEU A 29 0.11 -22.02 4.04
CA LEU A 29 -0.80 -21.16 4.81
C LEU A 29 -0.02 -20.11 5.62
N LEU A 30 1.12 -20.47 6.21
CA LEU A 30 1.98 -19.54 6.92
C LEU A 30 2.53 -18.46 5.99
N ILE A 31 3.03 -18.84 4.82
CA ILE A 31 3.55 -17.90 3.81
C ILE A 31 2.43 -16.99 3.32
N MET A 32 1.26 -17.53 3.03
CA MET A 32 0.11 -16.73 2.61
C MET A 32 -0.32 -15.76 3.71
N MET A 33 -0.31 -16.19 4.96
CA MET A 33 -0.64 -15.33 6.09
C MET A 33 0.36 -14.19 6.25
N ILE A 34 1.66 -14.44 6.08
CA ILE A 34 2.70 -13.41 6.13
C ILE A 34 2.55 -12.41 4.97
N LEU A 35 2.24 -12.90 3.77
CA LEU A 35 2.06 -12.05 2.59
C LEU A 35 0.75 -11.24 2.61
N THR A 36 -0.29 -11.78 3.24
CA THR A 36 -1.61 -11.13 3.29
C THR A 36 -1.79 -10.22 4.49
N VAL A 37 -0.96 -10.32 5.52
CA VAL A 37 -0.95 -9.35 6.62
C VAL A 37 -0.26 -8.08 6.13
N PRO A 38 -1.02 -7.07 5.69
CA PRO A 38 -0.41 -5.79 5.40
C PRO A 38 0.12 -5.25 6.72
N VAL A 39 1.42 -5.06 6.81
CA VAL A 39 2.02 -4.31 7.90
C VAL A 39 1.59 -2.86 7.71
N VAL A 40 0.39 -2.56 8.17
CA VAL A 40 -0.07 -1.19 8.27
C VAL A 40 0.71 -0.58 9.43
N THR A 41 1.88 -0.06 9.11
CA THR A 41 2.57 0.82 10.03
C THR A 41 1.76 2.11 10.09
N HIS A 42 0.75 2.11 10.93
CA HIS A 42 0.19 3.36 11.40
C HIS A 42 1.31 4.04 12.19
N LYS A 43 1.97 4.99 11.56
CA LYS A 43 2.68 5.99 12.33
C LYS A 43 1.61 6.80 13.05
N VAL A 44 1.23 6.32 14.21
CA VAL A 44 0.54 7.15 15.17
C VAL A 44 1.57 8.21 15.54
N ALA A 45 1.40 9.41 15.03
CA ALA A 45 2.07 10.57 15.57
C ALA A 45 1.56 10.70 17.01
N MET A 46 2.29 10.11 17.95
CA MET A 46 2.10 10.36 19.35
C MET A 46 2.61 11.78 19.56
N ASP A 47 1.68 12.70 19.67
CA ASP A 47 1.95 13.96 20.34
C ASP A 47 2.30 13.63 21.79
N LEU A 48 3.58 13.48 22.06
CA LEU A 48 4.06 13.45 23.42
C LEU A 48 3.86 14.87 23.99
N PRO A 49 3.09 15.01 25.07
CA PRO A 49 2.99 16.27 25.77
C PRO A 49 4.31 16.51 26.51
N GLY A 50 5.24 17.15 25.87
CA GLY A 50 6.56 17.39 26.48
C GLY A 50 7.37 18.50 25.81
N ASP A 51 7.15 18.77 24.54
CA ASP A 51 7.88 19.80 23.80
C ASP A 51 6.97 20.86 23.17
N ALA A 52 6.10 21.42 23.99
CA ALA A 52 5.21 22.52 23.61
C ALA A 52 5.95 23.86 23.44
N ARG A 53 7.21 23.89 22.99
CA ARG A 53 7.96 25.12 22.81
C ARG A 53 8.61 25.33 21.47
N ARG A 54 8.28 24.53 20.48
CA ARG A 54 8.49 24.96 19.11
C ARG A 54 7.10 25.04 18.49
N SER A 55 6.61 26.27 18.38
CA SER A 55 5.53 26.60 17.47
C SER A 55 6.01 26.24 16.08
N ALA A 56 6.00 24.94 15.78
CA ALA A 56 6.16 24.47 14.43
C ALA A 56 4.88 24.91 13.73
N VAL A 57 4.98 25.99 12.97
CA VAL A 57 3.97 26.33 11.98
C VAL A 57 3.74 25.06 11.18
N PRO A 58 2.51 24.49 11.16
CA PRO A 58 2.29 23.26 10.42
C PRO A 58 2.73 23.49 8.98
N PRO A 59 3.41 22.51 8.35
CA PRO A 59 3.86 22.68 6.98
C PRO A 59 2.68 23.00 6.06
N PRO A 60 2.84 23.89 5.09
CA PRO A 60 1.78 24.23 4.17
C PRO A 60 1.33 22.96 3.43
N VAL A 61 0.03 22.80 3.30
CA VAL A 61 -0.58 21.66 2.61
C VAL A 61 -1.08 22.12 1.27
N HIS A 62 -0.58 21.53 0.20
CA HIS A 62 -1.10 21.73 -1.14
C HIS A 62 -1.96 20.54 -1.54
N ARG A 63 -3.00 20.83 -2.31
CA ARG A 63 -3.95 19.81 -2.73
C ARG A 63 -4.00 19.69 -4.25
N LEU A 64 -3.84 18.47 -4.73
CA LEU A 64 -4.02 18.10 -6.12
C LEU A 64 -5.29 17.26 -6.26
N ASP A 65 -6.31 17.81 -6.82
CA ASP A 65 -7.55 17.09 -7.11
C ASP A 65 -7.53 16.59 -8.56
N ILE A 66 -7.98 15.36 -8.78
CA ILE A 66 -8.16 14.76 -10.10
C ILE A 66 -9.65 14.52 -10.28
N ALA A 67 -10.29 15.29 -11.14
CA ALA A 67 -11.73 15.17 -11.37
C ALA A 67 -12.09 13.91 -12.17
N ALA A 68 -13.35 13.51 -12.12
CA ALA A 68 -13.89 12.40 -12.91
C ALA A 68 -13.67 12.58 -14.44
N SER A 69 -13.63 13.81 -14.90
CA SER A 69 -13.31 14.16 -16.30
C SER A 69 -11.83 14.04 -16.65
N GLY A 70 -10.96 13.78 -15.65
CA GLY A 70 -9.52 13.82 -15.82
C GLY A 70 -8.90 15.22 -15.70
N ALA A 71 -9.69 16.23 -15.40
CA ALA A 71 -9.19 17.58 -15.17
C ALA A 71 -8.41 17.63 -13.85
N LEU A 72 -7.28 18.33 -13.87
CA LEU A 72 -6.44 18.55 -12.70
C LEU A 72 -6.72 19.92 -12.10
N SER A 73 -6.78 19.98 -10.79
CA SER A 73 -6.83 21.26 -10.07
C SER A 73 -5.81 21.27 -8.92
N TRP A 74 -5.14 22.40 -8.80
CA TRP A 74 -4.16 22.66 -7.76
C TRP A 74 -4.70 23.72 -6.81
N ASP A 75 -4.90 23.35 -5.54
CA ASP A 75 -5.50 24.22 -4.52
C ASP A 75 -6.81 24.88 -4.97
N GLY A 76 -7.61 24.15 -5.77
CA GLY A 76 -8.87 24.63 -6.33
C GLY A 76 -8.77 25.38 -7.67
N ALA A 77 -7.57 25.67 -8.15
CA ALA A 77 -7.35 26.29 -9.47
C ALA A 77 -7.09 25.22 -10.54
N ALA A 78 -7.81 25.27 -11.65
CA ALA A 78 -7.59 24.35 -12.77
C ALA A 78 -6.18 24.50 -13.35
N ILE A 79 -5.49 23.39 -13.53
CA ILE A 79 -4.18 23.34 -14.16
C ILE A 79 -4.18 22.33 -15.31
N SER A 80 -3.29 22.54 -16.27
CA SER A 80 -3.04 21.54 -17.32
C SER A 80 -2.07 20.48 -16.84
N ALA A 81 -2.16 19.29 -17.41
CA ALA A 81 -1.21 18.21 -17.13
C ALA A 81 0.24 18.63 -17.45
N ALA A 82 0.44 19.49 -18.45
CA ALA A 82 1.75 20.03 -18.79
C ALA A 82 2.30 21.00 -17.74
N ALA A 83 1.46 21.67 -16.97
CA ALA A 83 1.86 22.58 -15.90
C ALA A 83 2.20 21.85 -14.59
N LEU A 84 1.78 20.62 -14.43
CA LEU A 84 1.97 19.83 -13.21
C LEU A 84 3.45 19.66 -12.82
N PRO A 85 4.38 19.28 -13.74
CA PRO A 85 5.79 19.14 -13.39
C PRO A 85 6.40 20.42 -12.83
N ALA A 86 6.04 21.57 -13.38
CA ALA A 86 6.53 22.88 -12.91
C ALA A 86 6.03 23.19 -11.48
N ARG A 87 4.78 22.88 -11.20
CA ARG A 87 4.21 23.03 -9.84
C ARG A 87 4.87 22.12 -8.83
N LEU A 88 5.13 20.88 -9.21
CA LEU A 88 5.82 19.92 -8.36
C LEU A 88 7.27 20.32 -8.11
N ALA A 89 7.95 20.86 -9.12
CA ALA A 89 9.31 21.37 -8.96
C ALA A 89 9.37 22.54 -7.98
N ALA A 90 8.42 23.47 -8.08
CA ALA A 90 8.28 24.58 -7.14
C ALA A 90 8.00 24.09 -5.71
N LEU A 91 7.14 23.09 -5.56
CA LEU A 91 6.84 22.46 -4.28
C LEU A 91 8.07 21.83 -3.65
N ARG A 92 8.87 21.13 -4.44
CA ARG A 92 10.10 20.49 -3.97
C ARG A 92 11.16 21.52 -3.55
N ALA A 93 11.22 22.64 -4.23
CA ALA A 93 12.16 23.72 -3.94
C ALA A 93 11.78 24.54 -2.69
N ASP A 94 10.55 24.39 -2.18
CA ASP A 94 10.07 25.12 -1.03
C ASP A 94 10.72 24.59 0.26
N ALA A 95 11.42 25.47 0.96
CA ALA A 95 12.12 25.15 2.20
C ALA A 95 11.16 24.83 3.37
N ALA A 96 9.90 25.22 3.28
CA ALA A 96 8.88 24.93 4.29
C ALA A 96 8.50 23.45 4.37
N GLY A 97 8.95 22.63 3.42
CA GLY A 97 8.67 21.20 3.37
C GLY A 97 7.19 20.88 3.25
N PRO A 98 6.50 21.45 2.24
CA PRO A 98 5.06 21.32 2.08
C PRO A 98 4.64 19.87 1.88
N VAL A 99 3.42 19.57 2.30
CA VAL A 99 2.78 18.26 2.10
C VAL A 99 1.87 18.34 0.89
N LEU A 100 1.97 17.39 -0.02
CA LEU A 100 1.07 17.27 -1.16
C LEU A 100 -0.02 16.24 -0.88
N HIS A 101 -1.25 16.69 -0.83
CA HIS A 101 -2.41 15.81 -0.76
C HIS A 101 -2.97 15.57 -2.16
N ILE A 102 -3.04 14.31 -2.55
CA ILE A 102 -3.62 13.90 -3.84
C ILE A 102 -4.99 13.31 -3.57
N ARG A 103 -6.00 13.86 -4.21
CA ARG A 103 -7.38 13.43 -4.09
C ARG A 103 -7.94 13.08 -5.48
N PRO A 104 -7.87 11.82 -5.87
CA PRO A 104 -8.55 11.38 -7.08
C PRO A 104 -10.06 11.26 -6.83
N ASP A 105 -10.86 11.66 -7.82
CA ASP A 105 -12.28 11.35 -7.81
C ASP A 105 -12.49 9.85 -8.04
N GLY A 106 -13.49 9.26 -7.38
CA GLY A 106 -13.79 7.83 -7.51
C GLY A 106 -14.12 7.38 -8.94
N GLU A 107 -14.55 8.29 -9.78
CA GLU A 107 -14.86 8.04 -11.19
C GLU A 107 -13.76 8.52 -12.15
N ALA A 108 -12.63 9.00 -11.62
CA ALA A 108 -11.51 9.42 -12.44
C ALA A 108 -10.94 8.24 -13.25
N PRO A 109 -10.57 8.47 -14.54
CA PRO A 109 -9.97 7.43 -15.35
C PRO A 109 -8.69 6.92 -14.72
N TYR A 110 -8.59 5.61 -14.53
CA TYR A 110 -7.47 4.97 -13.83
C TYR A 110 -6.11 5.28 -14.47
N GLY A 111 -6.06 5.34 -15.80
CA GLY A 111 -4.85 5.68 -16.55
C GLY A 111 -4.34 7.09 -16.26
N LEU A 112 -5.22 8.06 -16.11
CA LEU A 112 -4.86 9.43 -15.78
C LEU A 112 -4.39 9.58 -14.34
N VAL A 113 -5.02 8.86 -13.42
CA VAL A 113 -4.58 8.83 -12.02
C VAL A 113 -3.18 8.23 -11.92
N ASP A 114 -2.94 7.11 -12.60
CA ASP A 114 -1.64 6.44 -12.61
C ASP A 114 -0.54 7.32 -13.24
N GLU A 115 -0.83 7.95 -14.36
CA GLU A 115 0.09 8.89 -15.02
C GLU A 115 0.42 10.10 -14.12
N THR A 116 -0.59 10.64 -13.44
CA THR A 116 -0.41 11.73 -12.49
C THR A 116 0.46 11.31 -11.31
N LEU A 117 0.18 10.15 -10.73
CA LEU A 117 0.99 9.58 -9.66
C LEU A 117 2.42 9.29 -10.10
N ALA A 118 2.62 8.79 -11.31
CA ALA A 118 3.94 8.58 -11.89
C ALA A 118 4.73 9.89 -12.02
N THR A 119 4.05 10.96 -12.43
CA THR A 119 4.64 12.29 -12.52
C THR A 119 5.05 12.82 -11.14
N VAL A 120 4.20 12.65 -10.14
CA VAL A 120 4.49 13.03 -8.74
C VAL A 120 5.69 12.24 -8.20
N LYS A 121 5.74 10.94 -8.47
CA LYS A 121 6.86 10.09 -8.06
C LYS A 121 8.19 10.51 -8.73
N ARG A 122 8.14 10.86 -10.01
CA ARG A 122 9.33 11.36 -10.72
C ARG A 122 9.84 12.69 -10.14
N ALA A 123 8.93 13.52 -9.65
CA ALA A 123 9.27 14.78 -8.99
C ALA A 123 9.94 14.58 -7.62
N ARG A 124 9.96 13.36 -7.08
CA ARG A 124 10.56 13.00 -5.79
C ARG A 124 10.06 13.88 -4.63
N ILE A 125 8.76 14.03 -4.55
CA ILE A 125 8.13 14.71 -3.42
C ILE A 125 8.20 13.77 -2.20
N GLU A 126 8.75 14.25 -1.11
CA GLU A 126 8.99 13.43 0.09
C GLU A 126 7.74 13.21 0.93
N LYS A 127 6.85 14.20 0.96
CA LYS A 127 5.64 14.18 1.79
C LYS A 127 4.40 14.16 0.92
N ILE A 128 3.89 12.97 0.68
CA ILE A 128 2.67 12.76 -0.11
C ILE A 128 1.63 12.11 0.79
N GLY A 129 0.44 12.69 0.85
CA GLY A 129 -0.74 12.11 1.46
C GLY A 129 -1.77 11.78 0.37
N LEU A 130 -2.24 10.54 0.34
CA LEU A 130 -3.41 10.18 -0.45
C LEU A 130 -4.64 10.41 0.43
N VAL A 131 -5.47 11.34 0.03
CA VAL A 131 -6.77 11.54 0.68
C VAL A 131 -7.75 10.65 -0.05
N ASP A 132 -8.03 9.52 0.55
CA ASP A 132 -8.99 8.57 0.03
C ASP A 132 -10.40 9.16 0.12
N ASN A 133 -11.11 9.14 -0.98
CA ASN A 133 -12.52 9.40 -0.96
C ASN A 133 -13.18 8.12 -0.45
N ALA A 134 -13.78 8.15 0.73
CA ALA A 134 -14.31 7.02 1.51
C ALA A 134 -15.23 6.04 0.74
N ARG A 135 -15.38 6.19 -0.56
CA ARG A 135 -16.13 5.26 -1.43
C ARG A 135 -15.37 3.98 -1.76
N PHE A 136 -14.05 3.95 -1.59
CA PHE A 136 -13.26 2.74 -1.78
C PHE A 136 -13.19 1.85 -0.52
N ALA A 137 -13.65 2.34 0.61
CA ALA A 137 -13.66 1.58 1.86
C ALA A 137 -14.79 0.53 1.93
N THR A 138 -15.68 0.47 0.94
CA THR A 138 -16.86 -0.42 0.97
C THR A 138 -16.83 -1.49 -0.13
N GLY A 139 -15.71 -1.68 -0.77
CA GLY A 139 -15.52 -2.70 -1.79
C GLY A 139 -14.58 -3.81 -1.30
N GLY A 140 -15.01 -4.52 -0.29
CA GLY A 140 -14.31 -5.72 0.18
C GLY A 140 -15.22 -6.90 0.12
#